data_33e2328c93bb8d6344460e9dd3962ffb
#
_entry.id   33e2328c93bb8d6344460e9dd3962ffb
#
_cell.length_a   1.000
_cell.length_b   1.000
_cell.length_c   1.000
_cell.angle_alpha   90.00
_cell.angle_beta   90.00
_cell.angle_gamma   90.00
#
_symmetry.space_group_name_H-M   'P 1'
#
loop_
_entity.id
_entity.type
_entity.pdbx_description
1 polymer ?
#
loop_
_entity_poly.entity_id
_entity_poly.type
_entity_poly.pdbx_seq_one_letter_code
_entity_poly.pdbx_strand_id
1 'polypeptide(L)'
;MGKLQESEITKRLMPNKALFADIHVISKKFDILPDGNVHYGASIAYQDLQELREDFLVDLMDTIVDWIYSADKYAVLKEKETKKGKSEATAHASVQRRARDKFRKGSGNTLLVQGQFGELLLFHFIQKCMKAVPLLRKMKITTSSQHERFGADAIHYKVENGKI
;
A
#
# COMPACT_ATOMS: atom_id res chain seq x y z
N MET A 1 -9.02 28.75 -2.85
CA MET A 1 -8.64 27.36 -2.52
C MET A 1 -9.90 26.60 -2.14
N GLY A 2 -10.38 25.68 -3.01
CA GLY A 2 -11.59 24.91 -2.76
C GLY A 2 -11.41 23.98 -1.56
N LYS A 3 -12.38 23.96 -0.66
CA LYS A 3 -12.44 22.98 0.44
C LYS A 3 -12.55 21.59 -0.17
N LEU A 4 -11.50 20.79 -0.06
CA LEU A 4 -11.57 19.35 -0.39
C LEU A 4 -12.60 18.73 0.55
N GLN A 5 -13.69 18.22 -0.01
CA GLN A 5 -14.70 17.54 0.80
C GLN A 5 -14.15 16.20 1.26
N GLU A 6 -14.36 15.85 2.52
CA GLU A 6 -13.94 14.58 3.14
C GLU A 6 -14.42 13.36 2.33
N SER A 7 -15.59 13.45 1.69
CA SER A 7 -16.15 12.44 0.80
C SER A 7 -15.30 12.18 -0.46
N GLU A 8 -14.67 13.22 -1.04
CA GLU A 8 -13.78 13.04 -2.20
C GLU A 8 -12.45 12.41 -1.84
N ILE A 9 -11.97 12.66 -0.62
CA ILE A 9 -10.73 12.10 -0.11
C ILE A 9 -10.92 10.63 0.21
N THR A 10 -12.05 10.28 0.84
CA THR A 10 -12.40 8.89 1.14
C THR A 10 -12.45 8.03 -0.13
N LYS A 11 -12.86 8.61 -1.28
CA LYS A 11 -12.82 7.92 -2.58
C LYS A 11 -11.41 7.60 -3.10
N ARG A 12 -10.41 8.33 -2.61
CA ARG A 12 -8.99 8.11 -2.99
C ARG A 12 -8.29 7.08 -2.12
N LEU A 13 -8.90 6.68 -1.02
CA LEU A 13 -8.45 5.54 -0.25
C LEU A 13 -8.55 4.27 -1.11
N MET A 14 -7.55 3.44 -1.06
CA MET A 14 -7.51 2.16 -1.74
C MET A 14 -7.68 1.03 -0.71
N PRO A 15 -8.92 0.79 -0.22
CA PRO A 15 -9.15 -0.27 0.75
C PRO A 15 -8.98 -1.60 0.04
N ASN A 16 -7.89 -2.29 0.29
CA ASN A 16 -7.75 -3.67 -0.14
C ASN A 16 -8.53 -4.57 0.84
N LYS A 17 -9.74 -4.92 0.44
CA LYS A 17 -10.63 -5.75 1.29
C LYS A 17 -10.09 -7.16 1.45
N ALA A 18 -9.49 -7.74 0.41
CA ALA A 18 -8.93 -9.08 0.45
C ALA A 18 -7.81 -9.15 1.49
N LEU A 19 -6.77 -8.33 1.36
CA LEU A 19 -5.66 -8.27 2.32
C LEU A 19 -6.12 -8.17 3.78
N PHE A 20 -7.17 -7.37 4.04
CA PHE A 20 -7.68 -7.18 5.41
C PHE A 20 -8.73 -8.21 5.83
N ALA A 21 -9.12 -9.14 4.96
CA ALA A 21 -9.89 -10.31 5.36
C ALA A 21 -9.03 -11.33 6.13
N ASP A 22 -7.75 -11.41 5.78
CA ASP A 22 -6.79 -12.33 6.39
C ASP A 22 -6.07 -11.76 7.61
N ILE A 23 -6.50 -10.58 8.10
CA ILE A 23 -5.87 -9.89 9.23
C ILE A 23 -6.90 -9.49 10.27
N HIS A 24 -6.62 -9.81 11.52
CA HIS A 24 -7.29 -9.23 12.67
C HIS A 24 -6.62 -7.91 13.05
N VAL A 25 -7.39 -6.82 13.05
CA VAL A 25 -6.91 -5.51 13.49
C VAL A 25 -7.67 -5.10 14.73
N ILE A 26 -6.94 -4.82 15.80
CA ILE A 26 -7.49 -4.27 17.04
C ILE A 26 -6.97 -2.86 17.26
N SER A 27 -7.77 -2.02 17.89
CA SER A 27 -7.36 -0.68 18.31
C SER A 27 -7.64 -0.48 19.79
N LYS A 28 -6.69 0.12 20.51
CA LYS A 28 -6.81 0.38 21.95
C LYS A 28 -6.14 1.68 22.34
N LYS A 29 -6.77 2.42 23.24
CA LYS A 29 -6.14 3.48 24.03
C LYS A 29 -5.67 2.89 25.34
N PHE A 30 -4.48 3.24 25.76
CA PHE A 30 -3.91 2.81 27.05
C PHE A 30 -3.85 4.00 27.99
N ASP A 31 -4.34 3.84 29.21
CA ASP A 31 -4.41 4.90 30.22
C ASP A 31 -3.03 5.34 30.73
N ILE A 32 -2.03 4.48 30.56
CA ILE A 32 -0.64 4.73 30.97
C ILE A 32 0.21 5.47 29.93
N LEU A 33 -0.34 5.71 28.74
CA LEU A 33 0.34 6.38 27.63
C LEU A 33 -0.22 7.79 27.45
N PRO A 34 0.51 8.71 26.80
CA PRO A 34 0.02 10.08 26.59
C PRO A 34 -1.40 10.08 26.03
N ASP A 35 -2.25 10.94 26.58
CA ASP A 35 -3.64 11.05 26.23
C ASP A 35 -3.86 11.21 24.73
N GLY A 36 -4.86 10.49 24.22
CA GLY A 36 -5.32 10.62 22.85
C GLY A 36 -4.66 9.68 21.84
N ASN A 37 -3.57 8.99 22.17
CA ASN A 37 -2.94 8.07 21.23
C ASN A 37 -3.73 6.76 21.11
N VAL A 38 -4.05 6.39 19.87
CA VAL A 38 -4.65 5.09 19.55
C VAL A 38 -3.56 4.16 19.06
N HIS A 39 -3.45 3.01 19.69
CA HIS A 39 -2.53 1.95 19.31
C HIS A 39 -3.27 0.91 18.49
N TYR A 40 -2.65 0.45 17.42
CA TYR A 40 -3.18 -0.59 16.56
C TYR A 40 -2.30 -1.82 16.67
N GLY A 41 -2.93 -2.95 16.94
CA GLY A 41 -2.31 -4.27 16.86
C GLY A 41 -2.88 -5.01 15.65
N ALA A 42 -2.07 -5.82 15.00
CA ALA A 42 -2.50 -6.66 13.90
C ALA A 42 -1.89 -8.05 14.02
N SER A 43 -2.67 -9.06 13.67
CA SER A 43 -2.21 -10.44 13.53
C SER A 43 -2.84 -11.07 12.30
N ILE A 44 -2.16 -12.06 11.72
CA ILE A 44 -2.77 -12.87 10.67
C ILE A 44 -3.96 -13.64 11.28
N ALA A 45 -5.02 -13.77 10.49
CA ALA A 45 -6.21 -14.51 10.91
C ALA A 45 -5.96 -16.04 10.91
N TYR A 46 -6.81 -16.75 11.62
CA TYR A 46 -6.80 -18.22 11.66
C TYR A 46 -8.11 -18.74 11.13
N GLN A 47 -8.05 -19.80 10.36
CA GLN A 47 -9.19 -20.60 9.95
C GLN A 47 -8.87 -22.07 10.22
N ASP A 48 -9.80 -22.80 10.85
CA ASP A 48 -9.65 -24.22 11.18
C ASP A 48 -8.31 -24.56 11.89
N LEU A 49 -7.89 -23.71 12.82
CA LEU A 49 -6.63 -23.79 13.58
C LEU A 49 -5.37 -23.58 12.73
N GLN A 50 -5.50 -23.17 11.48
CA GLN A 50 -4.38 -22.83 10.61
C GLN A 50 -4.31 -21.31 10.41
N GLU A 51 -3.08 -20.78 10.48
CA GLU A 51 -2.82 -19.37 10.17
C GLU A 51 -2.93 -19.14 8.66
N LEU A 52 -3.72 -18.14 8.24
CA LEU A 52 -3.92 -17.76 6.83
C LEU A 52 -2.71 -17.02 6.26
N ARG A 53 -1.51 -17.50 6.55
CA ARG A 53 -0.26 -16.82 6.17
C ARG A 53 -0.04 -16.81 4.66
N GLU A 54 -0.34 -17.91 3.99
CA GLU A 54 -0.11 -18.02 2.55
C GLU A 54 -1.08 -17.13 1.78
N ASP A 55 -2.36 -17.14 2.14
CA ASP A 55 -3.40 -16.28 1.55
C ASP A 55 -3.07 -14.81 1.79
N PHE A 56 -2.70 -14.46 3.02
CA PHE A 56 -2.22 -13.12 3.35
C PHE A 56 -1.04 -12.68 2.49
N LEU A 57 -0.05 -13.54 2.27
CA LEU A 57 1.12 -13.20 1.43
C LEU A 57 0.75 -13.02 -0.03
N VAL A 58 -0.15 -13.85 -0.57
CA VAL A 58 -0.67 -13.72 -1.92
C VAL A 58 -1.39 -12.38 -2.09
N ASP A 59 -2.33 -12.07 -1.19
CA ASP A 59 -3.08 -10.83 -1.23
C ASP A 59 -2.19 -9.60 -1.04
N LEU A 60 -1.21 -9.68 -0.15
CA LEU A 60 -0.23 -8.61 0.01
C LEU A 60 0.60 -8.38 -1.26
N MET A 61 1.05 -9.45 -1.92
CA MET A 61 1.82 -9.35 -3.16
C MET A 61 1.00 -8.77 -4.32
N ASP A 62 -0.30 -8.99 -4.34
CA ASP A 62 -1.19 -8.40 -5.35
C ASP A 62 -1.36 -6.89 -5.16
N THR A 63 -1.14 -6.38 -3.95
CA THR A 63 -1.19 -4.94 -3.68
C THR A 63 0.03 -4.16 -4.14
N ILE A 64 1.12 -4.81 -4.55
CA ILE A 64 2.36 -4.12 -4.99
C ILE A 64 2.09 -3.12 -6.09
N VAL A 65 1.18 -3.44 -7.00
CA VAL A 65 0.83 -2.53 -8.11
C VAL A 65 0.26 -1.21 -7.59
N ASP A 66 -0.55 -1.26 -6.54
CA ASP A 66 -1.18 -0.09 -5.93
C ASP A 66 -0.18 0.79 -5.16
N TRP A 67 0.82 0.16 -4.58
CA TRP A 67 1.89 0.84 -3.89
C TRP A 67 2.84 1.56 -4.85
N ILE A 68 3.12 0.94 -6.01
CA ILE A 68 4.07 1.46 -7.00
C ILE A 68 3.45 2.46 -7.96
N TYR A 69 2.22 2.21 -8.40
CA TYR A 69 1.54 3.05 -9.40
C TYR A 69 0.28 3.70 -8.83
N SER A 70 0.04 4.97 -9.17
CA SER A 70 -1.27 5.58 -9.00
C SER A 70 -2.28 4.96 -9.98
N ALA A 71 -3.57 5.08 -9.68
CA ALA A 71 -4.64 4.58 -10.56
C ALA A 71 -4.50 5.11 -11.99
N ASP A 72 -4.23 6.42 -12.16
CA ASP A 72 -4.02 7.04 -13.48
C ASP A 72 -2.81 6.44 -14.20
N LYS A 73 -1.69 6.25 -13.47
CA LYS A 73 -0.49 5.66 -14.05
C LYS A 73 -0.71 4.21 -14.44
N TYR A 74 -1.44 3.46 -13.63
CA TYR A 74 -1.84 2.10 -13.94
C TYR A 74 -2.68 2.04 -15.23
N ALA A 75 -3.71 2.90 -15.33
CA ALA A 75 -4.59 2.96 -16.52
C ALA A 75 -3.79 3.24 -17.80
N VAL A 76 -2.90 4.24 -17.77
CA VAL A 76 -2.02 4.57 -18.91
C VAL A 76 -1.10 3.41 -19.29
N LEU A 77 -0.54 2.70 -18.31
CA LEU A 77 0.32 1.55 -18.59
C LEU A 77 -0.48 0.37 -19.17
N LYS A 78 -1.67 0.10 -18.64
CA LYS A 78 -2.57 -0.94 -19.15
C LYS A 78 -2.97 -0.64 -20.59
N GLU A 79 -3.43 0.58 -20.88
CA GLU A 79 -3.79 1.02 -22.23
C GLU A 79 -2.63 0.87 -23.23
N LYS A 80 -1.41 1.25 -22.81
CA LYS A 80 -0.21 1.05 -23.65
C LYS A 80 0.03 -0.40 -24.01
N GLU A 81 -0.22 -1.33 -23.10
CA GLU A 81 -0.07 -2.77 -23.40
C GLU A 81 -1.21 -3.30 -24.28
N THR A 82 -2.43 -2.81 -24.10
CA THR A 82 -3.57 -3.14 -24.96
C THR A 82 -3.37 -2.64 -26.39
N LYS A 83 -2.84 -1.42 -26.58
CA LYS A 83 -2.47 -0.88 -27.91
C LYS A 83 -1.41 -1.71 -28.64
N LYS A 84 -0.67 -2.56 -27.94
CA LYS A 84 0.28 -3.52 -28.54
C LYS A 84 -0.41 -4.83 -28.98
N GLY A 85 -1.72 -4.91 -28.92
CA GLY A 85 -2.49 -6.10 -29.30
C GLY A 85 -2.67 -7.12 -28.18
N LYS A 86 -2.35 -6.79 -26.93
CA LYS A 86 -2.58 -7.69 -25.79
C LYS A 86 -4.05 -7.64 -25.35
N SER A 87 -4.58 -8.79 -24.94
CA SER A 87 -5.88 -8.83 -24.24
C SER A 87 -5.81 -8.02 -22.92
N GLU A 88 -6.97 -7.61 -22.40
CA GLU A 88 -7.05 -6.88 -21.13
C GLU A 88 -6.38 -7.62 -19.97
N ALA A 89 -6.62 -8.96 -19.87
CA ALA A 89 -6.00 -9.79 -18.84
C ALA A 89 -4.47 -9.83 -18.98
N THR A 90 -3.96 -9.98 -20.21
CA THR A 90 -2.52 -10.00 -20.48
C THR A 90 -1.87 -8.62 -20.23
N ALA A 91 -2.57 -7.54 -20.55
CA ALA A 91 -2.12 -6.18 -20.29
C ALA A 91 -2.01 -5.93 -18.75
N HIS A 92 -3.05 -6.33 -17.99
CA HIS A 92 -3.05 -6.29 -16.53
C HIS A 92 -1.87 -7.07 -15.94
N ALA A 93 -1.71 -8.34 -16.31
CA ALA A 93 -0.61 -9.19 -15.85
C ALA A 93 0.78 -8.60 -16.19
N SER A 94 0.90 -7.95 -17.36
CA SER A 94 2.13 -7.28 -17.76
C SER A 94 2.48 -6.09 -16.85
N VAL A 95 1.49 -5.30 -16.43
CA VAL A 95 1.69 -4.17 -15.52
C VAL A 95 2.03 -4.67 -14.11
N GLN A 96 1.33 -5.70 -13.62
CA GLN A 96 1.64 -6.33 -12.33
C GLN A 96 3.06 -6.89 -12.30
N ARG A 97 3.48 -7.62 -13.32
CA ARG A 97 4.85 -8.14 -13.41
C ARG A 97 5.88 -7.01 -13.33
N ARG A 98 5.68 -5.90 -14.04
CA ARG A 98 6.57 -4.74 -13.96
C ARG A 98 6.61 -4.10 -12.56
N ALA A 99 5.49 -4.10 -11.86
CA ALA A 99 5.45 -3.63 -10.48
C ALA A 99 6.28 -4.54 -9.56
N ARG A 100 6.09 -5.86 -9.69
CA ARG A 100 6.86 -6.86 -8.93
C ARG A 100 8.37 -6.82 -9.25
N ASP A 101 8.75 -6.61 -10.51
CA ASP A 101 10.15 -6.46 -10.91
C ASP A 101 10.80 -5.23 -10.25
N LYS A 102 10.06 -4.15 -10.09
CA LYS A 102 10.54 -2.95 -9.39
C LYS A 102 10.68 -3.16 -7.89
N PHE A 103 9.77 -3.92 -7.29
CA PHE A 103 9.86 -4.35 -5.90
C PHE A 103 11.13 -5.18 -5.66
N ARG A 104 11.48 -6.07 -6.59
CA ARG A 104 12.64 -6.97 -6.48
C ARG A 104 13.98 -6.33 -6.82
N LYS A 105 14.02 -5.35 -7.72
CA LYS A 105 15.28 -4.77 -8.24
C LYS A 105 16.13 -4.03 -7.21
N GLY A 106 15.60 -3.73 -6.04
CA GLY A 106 16.39 -3.20 -4.91
C GLY A 106 17.09 -4.27 -4.08
N SER A 107 16.96 -5.54 -4.41
CA SER A 107 17.18 -6.65 -3.48
C SER A 107 18.24 -7.67 -3.91
N GLY A 108 19.46 -7.22 -4.13
CA GLY A 108 20.61 -8.16 -3.98
C GLY A 108 20.83 -8.58 -2.51
N ASN A 109 20.07 -7.99 -1.56
CA ASN A 109 20.18 -8.24 -0.13
C ASN A 109 18.79 -8.60 0.44
N THR A 110 18.69 -9.75 1.12
CA THR A 110 17.46 -10.24 1.76
C THR A 110 16.88 -9.26 2.80
N LEU A 111 17.72 -8.49 3.48
CA LEU A 111 17.28 -7.46 4.45
C LEU A 111 16.52 -6.32 3.76
N LEU A 112 16.91 -5.93 2.56
CA LEU A 112 16.20 -4.89 1.79
C LEU A 112 14.80 -5.35 1.36
N VAL A 113 14.66 -6.62 1.01
CA VAL A 113 13.34 -7.21 0.71
C VAL A 113 12.44 -7.15 1.92
N GLN A 114 12.94 -7.50 3.10
CA GLN A 114 12.17 -7.45 4.35
C GLN A 114 11.74 -6.02 4.70
N GLY A 115 12.61 -5.02 4.49
CA GLY A 115 12.26 -3.61 4.65
C GLY A 115 11.13 -3.18 3.71
N GLN A 116 11.18 -3.57 2.45
CA GLN A 116 10.13 -3.24 1.47
C GLN A 116 8.78 -3.87 1.82
N PHE A 117 8.74 -5.07 2.38
CA PHE A 117 7.50 -5.66 2.89
C PHE A 117 6.91 -4.85 4.05
N GLY A 118 7.74 -4.41 4.99
CA GLY A 118 7.31 -3.55 6.07
C GLY A 118 6.72 -2.23 5.57
N GLU A 119 7.35 -1.60 4.58
CA GLU A 119 6.86 -0.38 3.95
C GLU A 119 5.52 -0.61 3.22
N LEU A 120 5.37 -1.73 2.51
CA LEU A 120 4.13 -2.09 1.82
C LEU A 120 2.99 -2.30 2.82
N LEU A 121 3.24 -3.01 3.91
CA LEU A 121 2.28 -3.18 5.00
C LEU A 121 1.90 -1.84 5.61
N LEU A 122 2.88 -1.02 5.97
CA LEU A 122 2.66 0.31 6.55
C LEU A 122 1.80 1.18 5.63
N PHE A 123 2.04 1.15 4.32
CA PHE A 123 1.23 1.85 3.32
C PHE A 123 -0.25 1.49 3.40
N HIS A 124 -0.57 0.21 3.58
CA HIS A 124 -1.96 -0.24 3.70
C HIS A 124 -2.56 0.04 5.09
N PHE A 125 -1.78 -0.16 6.16
CA PHE A 125 -2.24 0.10 7.52
C PHE A 125 -2.54 1.58 7.78
N ILE A 126 -1.73 2.50 7.28
CA ILE A 126 -1.99 3.94 7.38
C ILE A 126 -3.34 4.27 6.73
N GLN A 127 -3.63 3.73 5.56
CA GLN A 127 -4.92 3.96 4.90
C GLN A 127 -6.08 3.32 5.67
N LYS A 128 -5.92 2.09 6.15
CA LYS A 128 -6.98 1.36 6.87
C LYS A 128 -7.30 1.97 8.22
N CYS A 129 -6.27 2.21 9.04
CA CYS A 129 -6.41 2.61 10.44
C CYS A 129 -6.57 4.13 10.59
N MET A 130 -5.81 4.91 9.83
CA MET A 130 -5.77 6.36 9.97
C MET A 130 -6.66 7.10 8.95
N LYS A 131 -7.19 6.39 7.94
CA LYS A 131 -7.95 6.99 6.83
C LYS A 131 -7.16 8.07 6.08
N ALA A 132 -5.84 7.93 6.06
CA ALA A 132 -4.94 8.85 5.39
C ALA A 132 -4.64 8.38 3.96
N VAL A 133 -4.77 9.29 3.00
CA VAL A 133 -4.58 9.01 1.57
C VAL A 133 -3.11 9.13 1.22
N PRO A 134 -2.53 8.22 0.41
CA PRO A 134 -1.16 8.34 -0.02
C PRO A 134 -0.94 9.59 -0.88
N LEU A 135 -0.03 10.46 -0.43
CA LEU A 135 0.39 11.66 -1.16
C LEU A 135 1.44 11.31 -2.22
N LEU A 136 2.43 10.51 -1.82
CA LEU A 136 3.50 10.05 -2.70
C LEU A 136 3.56 8.53 -2.70
N ARG A 137 3.83 7.99 -3.88
CA ARG A 137 4.11 6.57 -4.10
C ARG A 137 5.61 6.35 -4.21
N LYS A 138 6.11 5.21 -3.76
CA LYS A 138 7.55 4.90 -3.69
C LYS A 138 8.32 5.26 -4.96
N MET A 139 7.73 5.04 -6.13
CA MET A 139 8.40 5.30 -7.41
C MET A 139 8.69 6.77 -7.75
N LYS A 140 8.01 7.72 -7.11
CA LYS A 140 8.32 9.16 -7.30
C LYS A 140 9.48 9.62 -6.43
N ILE A 141 9.83 8.84 -5.42
CA ILE A 141 10.83 9.19 -4.40
C ILE A 141 12.20 8.58 -4.75
N THR A 142 12.23 7.44 -5.47
CA THR A 142 13.49 6.74 -5.79
C THR A 142 14.11 7.29 -7.08
N THR A 143 15.18 8.07 -6.98
CA THR A 143 15.95 8.61 -8.13
C THR A 143 17.27 7.89 -8.37
N SER A 144 17.69 6.97 -7.53
CA SER A 144 18.92 6.18 -7.68
C SER A 144 18.64 4.71 -7.41
N SER A 145 19.19 3.83 -8.25
CA SER A 145 19.09 2.38 -8.08
C SER A 145 20.14 1.81 -7.11
N GLN A 146 21.08 2.61 -6.65
CA GLN A 146 22.24 2.13 -5.89
C GLN A 146 22.31 2.59 -4.44
N HIS A 147 21.48 3.55 -4.04
CA HIS A 147 21.49 4.06 -2.66
C HIS A 147 20.10 3.98 -2.07
N GLU A 148 19.98 3.27 -0.96
CA GLU A 148 18.84 3.39 -0.07
C GLU A 148 18.77 4.84 0.43
N ARG A 149 17.63 5.50 0.19
CA ARG A 149 17.49 6.89 0.59
C ARG A 149 17.09 6.99 2.04
N PHE A 150 17.81 7.80 2.75
CA PHE A 150 17.32 8.41 3.97
C PHE A 150 16.11 9.27 3.61
N GLY A 151 14.92 8.81 3.92
CA GLY A 151 13.67 9.50 3.57
C GLY A 151 12.47 8.87 4.29
N ALA A 152 11.31 9.49 4.12
CA ALA A 152 10.07 8.94 4.67
C ALA A 152 9.65 7.70 3.88
N ASP A 153 9.35 6.60 4.58
CA ASP A 153 8.91 5.34 3.99
C ASP A 153 7.51 5.43 3.39
N ALA A 154 6.68 6.33 3.92
CA ALA A 154 5.35 6.62 3.43
C ALA A 154 4.98 8.08 3.72
N ILE A 155 4.43 8.78 2.71
CA ILE A 155 3.87 10.11 2.89
C ILE A 155 2.39 10.05 2.56
N HIS A 156 1.58 10.26 3.59
CA HIS A 156 0.13 10.27 3.52
C HIS A 156 -0.39 11.59 4.05
N TYR A 157 -1.60 11.97 3.63
CA TYR A 157 -2.30 13.11 4.20
C TYR A 157 -3.69 12.69 4.66
N LYS A 158 -4.16 13.37 5.69
CA LYS A 158 -5.50 13.24 6.22
C LYS A 158 -6.17 14.60 6.20
N VAL A 159 -7.46 14.63 5.96
CA VAL A 159 -8.23 15.85 6.11
C VAL A 159 -9.13 15.70 7.30
N GLU A 160 -8.96 16.57 8.27
CA GLU A 160 -9.80 16.67 9.46
C GLU A 160 -10.40 18.08 9.53
N ASN A 161 -11.71 18.16 9.65
CA ASN A 161 -12.44 19.46 9.71
C ASN A 161 -12.12 20.40 8.54
N GLY A 162 -11.88 19.85 7.34
CA GLY A 162 -11.55 20.60 6.13
C GLY A 162 -10.12 21.16 6.08
N LYS A 163 -9.24 20.72 6.99
CA LYS A 163 -7.79 21.03 7.01
C LYS A 163 -6.98 19.78 6.69
N ILE A 164 -5.85 19.97 5.98
CA ILE A 164 -4.84 18.93 5.70
C ILE A 164 -3.83 18.95 6.81
#